data_986176dcea9f8621549d3ae068054f01
#
_entry.id   986176dcea9f8621549d3ae068054f01
#
_cell.length_a   1.000
_cell.length_b   1.000
_cell.length_c   1.000
_cell.angle_alpha   90.00
_cell.angle_beta   90.00
_cell.angle_gamma   90.00
#
_symmetry.space_group_name_H-M   'P 1'
#
loop_
_entity.id
_entity.type
_entity.pdbx_description
1 polymer ?
#
loop_
_entity_poly.entity_id
_entity_poly.type
_entity_poly.pdbx_seq_one_letter_code
_entity_poly.pdbx_strand_id
1 'polypeptide(L)'
;MNRHAGPPRASDGPAVPEPTFAERARTLAHLGRTGTLATLSRKHPGHPFASIMPYALDARGRPLFLISTMAMHTHNLQNDPRASLLVTQPDWSGDPLAAGRLTLMGEARRLETGETADARAAYLARHERASYWVDFDDFGFWRLEVLDVYFVGGFAAMDWVTAGDYAASAPDPLADVGTGIVEHMNRDHADALVAYARHFAGEAADEATMVTVDRLGFKLRLRQGQRLSSVRIAFPREVTTAAESRTVLIDMLRQARGA
;
A
#
# COMPACT_ATOMS: atom_id res chain seq x y z
N MET A 1 18.56 27.33 8.64
CA MET A 1 19.28 26.39 7.76
C MET A 1 18.30 25.35 7.27
N ASN A 2 17.83 25.47 6.04
CA ASN A 2 16.91 24.49 5.42
C ASN A 2 17.70 23.21 5.13
N ARG A 3 17.47 22.17 5.92
CA ARG A 3 18.01 20.81 5.72
C ARG A 3 17.10 19.89 4.94
N HIS A 4 16.17 20.41 4.18
CA HIS A 4 15.45 19.58 3.21
C HIS A 4 16.37 19.41 2.00
N ALA A 5 16.82 18.18 1.77
CA ALA A 5 17.48 17.82 0.52
C ALA A 5 16.57 18.31 -0.61
N GLY A 6 17.14 19.04 -1.57
CA GLY A 6 16.42 19.46 -2.76
C GLY A 6 15.83 18.23 -3.51
N PRO A 7 14.98 18.47 -4.51
CA PRO A 7 14.40 17.38 -5.29
C PRO A 7 15.52 16.44 -5.77
N PRO A 8 15.27 15.13 -5.83
CA PRO A 8 16.25 14.18 -6.34
C PRO A 8 16.74 14.69 -7.69
N ARG A 9 18.07 14.69 -7.90
CA ARG A 9 18.64 15.04 -9.20
C ARG A 9 17.94 14.18 -10.25
N ALA A 10 17.31 14.81 -11.24
CA ALA A 10 16.83 14.10 -12.40
C ALA A 10 18.01 13.28 -12.94
N SER A 11 17.87 11.96 -12.98
CA SER A 11 18.83 11.11 -13.67
C SER A 11 18.74 11.47 -15.14
N ASP A 12 19.85 11.74 -15.82
CA ASP A 12 19.90 12.03 -17.27
C ASP A 12 19.51 10.81 -18.14
N GLY A 13 19.10 9.71 -17.53
CA GLY A 13 18.64 8.48 -18.19
C GLY A 13 17.12 8.39 -18.29
N PRO A 14 16.58 7.49 -19.15
CA PRO A 14 15.16 7.24 -19.20
C PRO A 14 14.63 6.80 -17.83
N ALA A 15 13.45 7.30 -17.45
CA ALA A 15 12.83 6.97 -16.16
C ALA A 15 12.64 5.45 -16.05
N VAL A 16 13.12 4.85 -14.96
CA VAL A 16 12.90 3.42 -14.69
C VAL A 16 11.41 3.20 -14.41
N PRO A 17 10.75 2.27 -15.13
CA PRO A 17 9.33 2.01 -14.91
C PRO A 17 9.00 1.71 -13.46
N GLU A 18 7.95 2.35 -12.95
CA GLU A 18 7.42 2.09 -11.61
C GLU A 18 5.89 2.23 -11.61
N PRO A 19 5.19 1.55 -10.68
CA PRO A 19 3.75 1.71 -10.53
C PRO A 19 3.39 3.16 -10.21
N THR A 20 2.28 3.63 -10.78
CA THR A 20 1.73 4.95 -10.49
C THR A 20 1.36 5.09 -9.01
N PHE A 21 1.20 6.32 -8.53
CA PHE A 21 0.71 6.54 -7.16
C PHE A 21 -0.67 5.94 -6.92
N ALA A 22 -1.54 5.89 -7.93
CA ALA A 22 -2.85 5.27 -7.84
C ALA A 22 -2.75 3.74 -7.64
N GLU A 23 -1.91 3.06 -8.41
CA GLU A 23 -1.65 1.62 -8.25
C GLU A 23 -1.00 1.29 -6.91
N ARG A 24 -0.05 2.12 -6.47
CA ARG A 24 0.60 1.96 -5.16
C ARG A 24 -0.39 2.19 -4.00
N ALA A 25 -1.29 3.17 -4.12
CA ALA A 25 -2.36 3.40 -3.16
C ALA A 25 -3.35 2.22 -3.11
N ARG A 26 -3.74 1.67 -4.27
CA ARG A 26 -4.58 0.46 -4.37
C ARG A 26 -3.91 -0.75 -3.73
N THR A 27 -2.61 -0.94 -4.00
CA THR A 27 -1.81 -2.01 -3.41
C THR A 27 -1.75 -1.90 -1.89
N LEU A 28 -1.49 -0.69 -1.37
CA LEU A 28 -1.43 -0.48 0.07
C LEU A 28 -2.80 -0.66 0.74
N ALA A 29 -3.89 -0.17 0.13
CA ALA A 29 -5.25 -0.41 0.61
C ALA A 29 -5.58 -1.91 0.62
N HIS A 30 -5.13 -2.65 -0.39
CA HIS A 30 -5.30 -4.10 -0.48
C HIS A 30 -4.53 -4.83 0.63
N LEU A 31 -3.30 -4.47 0.91
CA LEU A 31 -2.47 -5.12 1.93
C LEU A 31 -2.93 -4.82 3.37
N GLY A 32 -3.38 -3.59 3.64
CA GLY A 32 -3.88 -3.19 4.96
C GLY A 32 -5.20 -3.90 5.30
N ARG A 33 -5.36 -4.38 6.52
CA ARG A 33 -6.60 -5.03 7.03
C ARG A 33 -7.35 -4.15 8.02
N THR A 34 -6.65 -3.23 8.64
CA THR A 34 -7.18 -2.27 9.61
C THR A 34 -6.64 -0.89 9.28
N GLY A 35 -7.40 0.12 9.63
CA GLY A 35 -6.98 1.51 9.52
C GLY A 35 -7.49 2.34 10.68
N THR A 36 -7.16 3.61 10.70
CA THR A 36 -7.74 4.58 11.63
C THR A 36 -8.82 5.37 10.89
N LEU A 37 -10.08 5.14 11.28
CA LEU A 37 -11.22 5.91 10.78
C LEU A 37 -11.36 7.20 11.59
N ALA A 38 -11.21 8.34 10.96
CA ALA A 38 -11.50 9.65 11.52
C ALA A 38 -12.89 10.10 11.10
N THR A 39 -13.69 10.52 12.09
CA THR A 39 -15.07 11.03 11.93
C THR A 39 -15.21 12.36 12.67
N LEU A 40 -16.27 13.12 12.43
CA LEU A 40 -16.56 14.34 13.18
C LEU A 40 -17.41 14.03 14.41
N SER A 41 -16.92 14.40 15.59
CA SER A 41 -17.57 14.06 16.87
C SER A 41 -18.95 14.71 17.00
N ARG A 42 -19.99 13.88 17.13
CA ARG A 42 -21.35 14.35 17.47
C ARG A 42 -21.39 14.99 18.89
N LYS A 43 -20.62 14.42 19.83
CA LYS A 43 -20.60 14.89 21.24
C LYS A 43 -19.86 16.22 21.39
N HIS A 44 -18.80 16.43 20.61
CA HIS A 44 -17.98 17.64 20.65
C HIS A 44 -17.87 18.19 19.21
N PRO A 45 -18.84 18.99 18.75
CA PRO A 45 -18.87 19.49 17.38
C PRO A 45 -17.56 20.16 16.95
N GLY A 46 -17.11 19.84 15.74
CA GLY A 46 -15.86 20.35 15.19
C GLY A 46 -14.59 19.59 15.59
N HIS A 47 -14.65 18.68 16.56
CA HIS A 47 -13.50 17.85 16.92
C HIS A 47 -13.46 16.56 16.09
N PRO A 48 -12.29 16.19 15.53
CA PRO A 48 -12.11 14.88 14.92
C PRO A 48 -12.10 13.80 16.01
N PHE A 49 -12.66 12.64 15.66
CA PHE A 49 -12.71 11.46 16.53
C PHE A 49 -12.16 10.25 15.76
N ALA A 50 -11.11 9.63 16.27
CA ALA A 50 -10.42 8.51 15.64
C ALA A 50 -10.79 7.17 16.28
N SER A 51 -10.96 6.13 15.47
CA SER A 51 -11.22 4.75 15.89
C SER A 51 -10.42 3.76 15.06
N ILE A 52 -9.97 2.67 15.66
CA ILE A 52 -9.47 1.53 14.89
C ILE A 52 -10.64 0.94 14.10
N MET A 53 -10.42 0.70 12.81
CA MET A 53 -11.45 0.22 11.91
C MET A 53 -10.93 -0.93 11.03
N PRO A 54 -11.37 -2.18 11.29
CA PRO A 54 -11.22 -3.27 10.33
C PRO A 54 -12.02 -2.95 9.07
N TYR A 55 -11.45 -3.19 7.90
CA TYR A 55 -12.12 -2.92 6.64
C TYR A 55 -11.86 -4.00 5.59
N ALA A 56 -12.77 -4.14 4.68
CA ALA A 56 -12.58 -4.82 3.40
C ALA A 56 -12.65 -3.79 2.27
N LEU A 57 -12.45 -4.23 1.05
CA LEU A 57 -12.58 -3.39 -0.13
C LEU A 57 -13.61 -3.98 -1.09
N ASP A 58 -14.40 -3.14 -1.73
CA ASP A 58 -15.17 -3.56 -2.90
C ASP A 58 -14.29 -3.60 -4.17
N ALA A 59 -14.87 -3.99 -5.30
CA ALA A 59 -14.17 -4.11 -6.57
C ALA A 59 -13.51 -2.79 -7.04
N ARG A 60 -14.06 -1.64 -6.64
CA ARG A 60 -13.51 -0.31 -6.93
C ARG A 60 -12.51 0.17 -5.89
N GLY A 61 -12.21 -0.64 -4.86
CA GLY A 61 -11.30 -0.30 -3.77
C GLY A 61 -11.89 0.60 -2.71
N ARG A 62 -13.20 0.77 -2.68
CA ARG A 62 -13.85 1.55 -1.64
C ARG A 62 -13.90 0.75 -0.33
N PRO A 63 -13.50 1.36 0.80
CA PRO A 63 -13.55 0.68 2.09
C PRO A 63 -14.98 0.30 2.50
N LEU A 64 -15.13 -0.95 2.95
CA LEU A 64 -16.33 -1.53 3.53
C LEU A 64 -16.11 -1.75 5.02
N PHE A 65 -17.07 -1.31 5.83
CA PHE A 65 -17.04 -1.44 7.28
C PHE A 65 -18.25 -2.27 7.75
N LEU A 66 -18.05 -3.11 8.76
CA LEU A 66 -19.12 -3.77 9.50
C LEU A 66 -19.14 -3.19 10.90
N ILE A 67 -20.08 -2.31 11.20
CA ILE A 67 -20.10 -1.52 12.43
C ILE A 67 -21.46 -1.57 13.13
N SER A 68 -21.40 -1.59 14.49
CA SER A 68 -22.56 -1.60 15.35
C SER A 68 -23.19 -0.21 15.48
N THR A 69 -24.51 -0.17 15.61
CA THR A 69 -25.27 1.05 15.88
C THR A 69 -24.93 1.69 17.25
N MET A 70 -24.33 0.92 18.18
CA MET A 70 -23.91 1.40 19.49
C MET A 70 -22.56 2.14 19.48
N ALA A 71 -21.80 1.98 18.41
CA ALA A 71 -20.44 2.55 18.34
C ALA A 71 -20.46 4.07 18.12
N MET A 72 -19.54 4.80 18.79
CA MET A 72 -19.46 6.26 18.66
C MET A 72 -19.18 6.72 17.23
N HIS A 73 -18.34 6.01 16.49
CA HIS A 73 -18.11 6.32 15.07
C HIS A 73 -19.38 6.19 14.23
N THR A 74 -20.27 5.25 14.55
CA THR A 74 -21.58 5.12 13.87
C THR A 74 -22.47 6.33 14.16
N HIS A 75 -22.57 6.74 15.42
CA HIS A 75 -23.33 7.94 15.78
C HIS A 75 -22.75 9.21 15.13
N ASN A 76 -21.43 9.29 15.03
CA ASN A 76 -20.75 10.39 14.34
C ASN A 76 -21.11 10.41 12.85
N LEU A 77 -21.01 9.29 12.16
CA LEU A 77 -21.32 9.16 10.72
C LEU A 77 -22.79 9.40 10.40
N GLN A 78 -23.71 9.03 11.29
CA GLN A 78 -25.14 9.35 11.15
C GLN A 78 -25.42 10.86 11.25
N ASN A 79 -24.59 11.59 12.01
CA ASN A 79 -24.71 13.04 12.18
C ASN A 79 -23.97 13.81 11.07
N ASP A 80 -22.81 13.32 10.66
CA ASP A 80 -21.97 13.90 9.59
C ASP A 80 -21.23 12.76 8.87
N PRO A 81 -21.53 12.49 7.59
CA PRO A 81 -21.00 11.35 6.86
C PRO A 81 -19.52 11.51 6.46
N ARG A 82 -18.96 12.71 6.58
CA ARG A 82 -17.57 12.97 6.19
C ARG A 82 -16.62 12.20 7.09
N ALA A 83 -15.72 11.46 6.43
CA ALA A 83 -14.75 10.62 7.11
C ALA A 83 -13.46 10.49 6.31
N SER A 84 -12.40 10.09 6.99
CA SER A 84 -11.18 9.63 6.34
C SER A 84 -10.65 8.36 7.00
N LEU A 85 -10.11 7.45 6.18
CA LEU A 85 -9.46 6.23 6.63
C LEU A 85 -7.97 6.33 6.36
N LEU A 86 -7.17 6.38 7.43
CA LEU A 86 -5.72 6.26 7.35
C LEU A 86 -5.33 4.78 7.38
N VAL A 87 -4.61 4.33 6.35
CA VAL A 87 -4.00 3.01 6.28
C VAL A 87 -2.49 3.15 6.24
N THR A 88 -1.79 2.39 7.04
CA THR A 88 -0.33 2.33 7.08
C THR A 88 0.17 1.00 6.55
N GLN A 89 1.39 0.98 6.05
CA GLN A 89 2.04 -0.24 5.59
C GLN A 89 2.04 -1.29 6.72
N PRO A 90 1.47 -2.49 6.50
CA PRO A 90 1.46 -3.55 7.49
C PRO A 90 2.88 -4.04 7.78
N ASP A 91 3.09 -4.59 8.98
CA ASP A 91 4.33 -5.24 9.42
C ASP A 91 5.61 -4.39 9.34
N TRP A 92 5.46 -3.07 9.24
CA TRP A 92 6.59 -2.15 9.19
C TRP A 92 7.19 -1.94 10.60
N SER A 93 8.46 -2.27 10.75
CA SER A 93 9.21 -2.15 12.03
C SER A 93 10.24 -1.02 12.05
N GLY A 94 10.39 -0.27 10.95
CA GLY A 94 11.35 0.85 10.84
C GLY A 94 10.77 2.20 11.26
N ASP A 95 11.43 3.28 10.83
CA ASP A 95 10.92 4.64 11.04
C ASP A 95 9.50 4.80 10.44
N PRO A 96 8.49 5.15 11.25
CA PRO A 96 7.11 5.32 10.78
C PRO A 96 6.95 6.33 9.64
N LEU A 97 7.84 7.33 9.53
CA LEU A 97 7.80 8.31 8.46
C LEU A 97 8.32 7.77 7.13
N ALA A 98 9.10 6.70 7.16
CA ALA A 98 9.56 6.00 5.97
C ALA A 98 8.56 4.97 5.45
N ALA A 99 7.57 4.58 6.27
CA ALA A 99 6.51 3.64 5.89
C ALA A 99 5.57 4.22 4.82
N GLY A 100 5.10 3.36 3.95
CA GLY A 100 3.98 3.68 3.06
C GLY A 100 2.71 3.94 3.87
N ARG A 101 1.95 4.98 3.50
CA ARG A 101 0.65 5.29 4.10
C ARG A 101 -0.26 5.97 3.12
N LEU A 102 -1.55 5.78 3.29
CA LEU A 102 -2.56 6.48 2.48
C LEU A 102 -3.70 6.96 3.37
N THR A 103 -4.30 8.08 2.99
CA THR A 103 -5.54 8.58 3.58
C THR A 103 -6.59 8.60 2.49
N LEU A 104 -7.64 7.78 2.67
CA LEU A 104 -8.83 7.78 1.83
C LEU A 104 -9.83 8.76 2.44
N MET A 105 -10.20 9.81 1.73
CA MET A 105 -11.17 10.81 2.17
C MET A 105 -12.49 10.63 1.44
N GLY A 106 -13.61 10.84 2.12
CA GLY A 106 -14.92 10.70 1.49
C GLY A 106 -16.09 10.81 2.45
N GLU A 107 -17.22 10.30 2.02
CA GLU A 107 -18.45 10.21 2.82
C GLU A 107 -18.82 8.75 3.05
N ALA A 108 -19.02 8.38 4.31
CA ALA A 108 -19.44 7.05 4.68
C ALA A 108 -20.97 6.96 4.70
N ARG A 109 -21.52 5.94 4.02
CA ARG A 109 -22.95 5.68 4.05
C ARG A 109 -23.25 4.23 4.42
N ARG A 110 -24.38 4.01 5.04
CA ARG A 110 -24.91 2.66 5.26
C ARG A 110 -25.33 2.05 3.92
N LEU A 111 -25.03 0.78 3.71
CA LEU A 111 -25.48 0.03 2.53
C LEU A 111 -26.93 -0.41 2.67
N GLU A 112 -27.67 -0.37 1.57
CA GLU A 112 -29.04 -0.88 1.48
C GLU A 112 -29.04 -2.40 1.29
N THR A 113 -30.17 -3.05 1.52
CA THR A 113 -30.32 -4.52 1.48
C THR A 113 -29.79 -5.14 0.17
N GLY A 114 -30.00 -4.47 -0.96
CA GLY A 114 -29.50 -4.96 -2.27
C GLY A 114 -27.99 -4.88 -2.49
N GLU A 115 -27.27 -4.11 -1.65
CA GLU A 115 -25.82 -3.92 -1.74
C GLU A 115 -25.04 -4.77 -0.72
N THR A 116 -25.74 -5.38 0.25
CA THR A 116 -25.08 -6.04 1.40
C THR A 116 -24.48 -7.39 1.08
N ALA A 117 -24.98 -8.13 0.10
CA ALA A 117 -24.50 -9.47 -0.21
C ALA A 117 -23.03 -9.50 -0.63
N ASP A 118 -22.64 -8.63 -1.56
CA ASP A 118 -21.26 -8.52 -2.04
C ASP A 118 -20.34 -7.96 -0.95
N ALA A 119 -20.83 -6.97 -0.20
CA ALA A 119 -20.08 -6.40 0.92
C ALA A 119 -19.82 -7.44 2.02
N ARG A 120 -20.80 -8.26 2.35
CA ARG A 120 -20.69 -9.37 3.30
C ARG A 120 -19.67 -10.40 2.83
N ALA A 121 -19.74 -10.81 1.58
CA ALA A 121 -18.81 -11.78 1.01
C ALA A 121 -17.35 -11.24 1.05
N ALA A 122 -17.14 -10.01 0.59
CA ALA A 122 -15.83 -9.36 0.60
C ALA A 122 -15.29 -9.17 2.04
N TYR A 123 -16.15 -8.78 2.97
CA TYR A 123 -15.75 -8.55 4.36
C TYR A 123 -15.37 -9.86 5.07
N LEU A 124 -16.18 -10.91 4.94
CA LEU A 124 -15.93 -12.21 5.58
C LEU A 124 -14.70 -12.93 4.98
N ALA A 125 -14.47 -12.80 3.67
CA ALA A 125 -13.26 -13.33 3.05
C ALA A 125 -11.96 -12.73 3.67
N ARG A 126 -12.06 -11.52 4.20
CA ARG A 126 -10.94 -10.79 4.79
C ARG A 126 -10.88 -10.90 6.31
N HIS A 127 -12.04 -10.99 6.96
CA HIS A 127 -12.24 -11.02 8.41
C HIS A 127 -13.13 -12.21 8.81
N GLU A 128 -12.60 -13.43 8.69
CA GLU A 128 -13.34 -14.68 8.94
C GLU A 128 -14.06 -14.69 10.30
N ARG A 129 -13.41 -14.14 11.35
CA ARG A 129 -13.98 -14.07 12.70
C ARG A 129 -15.25 -13.21 12.79
N ALA A 130 -15.47 -12.32 11.83
CA ALA A 130 -16.68 -11.51 11.78
C ALA A 130 -17.95 -12.33 11.52
N SER A 131 -17.82 -13.58 11.07
CA SER A 131 -18.93 -14.53 10.94
C SER A 131 -19.73 -14.70 12.24
N TYR A 132 -19.10 -14.45 13.41
CA TYR A 132 -19.78 -14.53 14.69
C TYR A 132 -20.81 -13.41 14.92
N TRP A 133 -20.57 -12.17 14.44
CA TRP A 133 -21.43 -11.02 14.72
C TRP A 133 -22.03 -10.35 13.49
N VAL A 134 -21.71 -10.82 12.29
CA VAL A 134 -22.16 -10.22 11.03
C VAL A 134 -23.69 -10.21 10.88
N ASP A 135 -24.38 -11.12 11.53
CA ASP A 135 -25.84 -11.28 11.49
C ASP A 135 -26.54 -10.74 12.76
N PHE A 136 -25.82 -9.98 13.62
CA PHE A 136 -26.45 -9.33 14.76
C PHE A 136 -27.24 -8.09 14.31
N ASP A 137 -28.42 -7.88 14.86
CA ASP A 137 -29.37 -6.83 14.45
C ASP A 137 -28.81 -5.40 14.57
N ASP A 138 -27.86 -5.20 15.48
CA ASP A 138 -27.22 -3.90 15.70
C ASP A 138 -26.03 -3.64 14.75
N PHE A 139 -25.58 -4.63 13.97
CA PHE A 139 -24.52 -4.45 12.98
C PHE A 139 -25.07 -4.13 11.60
N GLY A 140 -24.30 -3.37 10.84
CA GLY A 140 -24.63 -3.04 9.46
C GLY A 140 -23.39 -2.74 8.63
N PHE A 141 -23.51 -2.98 7.33
CA PHE A 141 -22.46 -2.64 6.38
C PHE A 141 -22.53 -1.17 6.01
N TRP A 142 -21.35 -0.54 5.99
CA TRP A 142 -21.12 0.83 5.56
C TRP A 142 -20.03 0.85 4.50
N ARG A 143 -20.07 1.84 3.64
CA ARG A 143 -19.04 2.06 2.61
C ARG A 143 -18.58 3.50 2.63
N LEU A 144 -17.28 3.71 2.53
CA LEU A 144 -16.69 5.02 2.29
C LEU A 144 -16.71 5.29 0.78
N GLU A 145 -17.54 6.23 0.36
CA GLU A 145 -17.54 6.73 -1.02
C GLU A 145 -16.35 7.68 -1.15
N VAL A 146 -15.28 7.20 -1.81
CA VAL A 146 -14.00 7.90 -1.88
C VAL A 146 -14.12 9.13 -2.75
N LEU A 147 -13.77 10.28 -2.20
CA LEU A 147 -13.69 11.57 -2.88
C LEU A 147 -12.28 11.86 -3.39
N ASP A 148 -11.27 11.57 -2.57
CA ASP A 148 -9.87 11.81 -2.89
C ASP A 148 -8.96 10.92 -2.04
N VAL A 149 -7.71 10.72 -2.48
CA VAL A 149 -6.73 9.88 -1.82
C VAL A 149 -5.39 10.62 -1.71
N TYR A 150 -4.84 10.71 -0.52
CA TYR A 150 -3.48 11.19 -0.32
C TYR A 150 -2.55 10.02 -0.03
N PHE A 151 -1.61 9.77 -0.94
CA PHE A 151 -0.64 8.68 -0.83
C PHE A 151 0.75 9.19 -0.47
N VAL A 152 1.43 8.49 0.44
CA VAL A 152 2.82 8.72 0.80
C VAL A 152 3.55 7.38 0.74
N GLY A 153 4.51 7.26 -0.17
CA GLY A 153 5.33 6.06 -0.39
C GLY A 153 6.68 6.08 0.33
N GLY A 154 6.78 6.83 1.42
CA GLY A 154 8.02 7.11 2.13
C GLY A 154 8.57 8.52 1.83
N PHE A 155 9.83 8.78 2.19
CA PHE A 155 10.42 10.11 2.01
C PHE A 155 10.40 10.57 0.54
N ALA A 156 9.92 11.80 0.31
CA ALA A 156 9.85 12.50 -0.98
C ALA A 156 8.98 11.84 -2.07
N ALA A 157 8.20 10.80 -1.75
CA ALA A 157 7.28 10.17 -2.68
C ALA A 157 5.85 10.33 -2.16
N MET A 158 5.20 11.46 -2.47
CA MET A 158 3.85 11.74 -2.02
C MET A 158 3.08 12.53 -3.06
N ASP A 159 1.80 12.22 -3.24
CA ASP A 159 0.91 12.96 -4.11
C ASP A 159 -0.55 12.70 -3.79
N TRP A 160 -1.42 13.56 -4.32
CA TRP A 160 -2.85 13.34 -4.38
C TRP A 160 -3.20 12.45 -5.57
N VAL A 161 -4.11 11.53 -5.34
CA VAL A 161 -4.64 10.59 -6.34
C VAL A 161 -6.14 10.81 -6.42
N THR A 162 -6.64 11.15 -7.60
CA THR A 162 -8.08 11.35 -7.77
C THR A 162 -8.87 10.07 -7.50
N ALA A 163 -10.12 10.20 -7.05
CA ALA A 163 -11.00 9.05 -6.85
C ALA A 163 -11.17 8.22 -8.14
N GLY A 164 -11.15 8.88 -9.31
CA GLY A 164 -11.23 8.23 -10.61
C GLY A 164 -10.02 7.34 -10.90
N ASP A 165 -8.81 7.88 -10.76
CA ASP A 165 -7.57 7.14 -10.99
C ASP A 165 -7.41 5.99 -9.99
N TYR A 166 -7.73 6.25 -8.71
CA TYR A 166 -7.74 5.21 -7.67
C TYR A 166 -8.71 4.07 -8.02
N ALA A 167 -9.94 4.38 -8.42
CA ALA A 167 -10.96 3.37 -8.74
C ALA A 167 -10.65 2.60 -10.04
N ALA A 168 -9.95 3.22 -11.00
CA ALA A 168 -9.53 2.60 -12.25
C ALA A 168 -8.29 1.71 -12.08
N SER A 169 -7.51 1.92 -11.02
CA SER A 169 -6.30 1.14 -10.75
C SER A 169 -6.61 -0.18 -10.05
N ALA A 170 -5.72 -1.16 -10.20
CA ALA A 170 -5.73 -2.44 -9.51
C ALA A 170 -4.55 -2.53 -8.52
N PRO A 171 -4.63 -3.39 -7.49
CA PRO A 171 -3.47 -3.77 -6.70
C PRO A 171 -2.41 -4.42 -7.58
N ASP A 172 -1.13 -4.24 -7.21
CA ASP A 172 -0.04 -4.94 -7.90
C ASP A 172 -0.23 -6.47 -7.79
N PRO A 173 -0.07 -7.23 -8.88
CA PRO A 173 -0.26 -8.69 -8.85
C PRO A 173 0.71 -9.42 -7.92
N LEU A 174 1.85 -8.80 -7.56
CA LEU A 174 2.78 -9.35 -6.56
C LEU A 174 2.46 -8.90 -5.13
N ALA A 175 1.39 -8.13 -4.88
CA ALA A 175 1.10 -7.57 -3.56
C ALA A 175 1.18 -8.60 -2.42
N ASP A 176 0.46 -9.71 -2.57
CA ASP A 176 0.34 -10.72 -1.51
C ASP A 176 1.61 -11.60 -1.34
N VAL A 177 2.52 -11.58 -2.32
CA VAL A 177 3.74 -12.41 -2.30
C VAL A 177 5.03 -11.58 -2.21
N GLY A 178 4.95 -10.28 -2.40
CA GLY A 178 6.10 -9.38 -2.49
C GLY A 178 6.98 -9.40 -1.24
N THR A 179 6.39 -9.40 -0.05
CA THR A 179 7.14 -9.50 1.22
C THR A 179 7.97 -10.78 1.27
N GLY A 180 7.39 -11.93 0.92
CA GLY A 180 8.12 -13.20 0.89
C GLY A 180 9.26 -13.22 -0.13
N ILE A 181 9.08 -12.58 -1.31
CA ILE A 181 10.15 -12.43 -2.30
C ILE A 181 11.30 -11.59 -1.73
N VAL A 182 10.99 -10.45 -1.13
CA VAL A 182 11.97 -9.55 -0.50
C VAL A 182 12.77 -10.26 0.59
N GLU A 183 12.09 -10.94 1.49
CA GLU A 183 12.72 -11.69 2.59
C GLU A 183 13.64 -12.80 2.07
N HIS A 184 13.17 -13.58 1.10
CA HIS A 184 13.95 -14.64 0.48
C HIS A 184 15.22 -14.09 -0.20
N MET A 185 15.08 -13.05 -1.01
CA MET A 185 16.21 -12.43 -1.71
C MET A 185 17.25 -11.87 -0.74
N ASN A 186 16.82 -11.22 0.33
CA ASN A 186 17.71 -10.65 1.33
C ASN A 186 18.45 -11.72 2.16
N ARG A 187 17.78 -12.81 2.48
CA ARG A 187 18.35 -13.88 3.31
C ARG A 187 19.30 -14.79 2.51
N ASP A 188 18.88 -15.17 1.31
CA ASP A 188 19.51 -16.29 0.59
C ASP A 188 20.33 -15.85 -0.64
N HIS A 189 20.16 -14.57 -1.11
CA HIS A 189 20.71 -14.07 -2.37
C HIS A 189 21.31 -12.66 -2.28
N ALA A 190 21.90 -12.29 -1.14
CA ALA A 190 22.47 -10.95 -0.92
C ALA A 190 23.58 -10.60 -1.94
N ASP A 191 24.39 -11.57 -2.36
CA ASP A 191 25.41 -11.42 -3.39
C ASP A 191 24.81 -11.10 -4.77
N ALA A 192 23.67 -11.67 -5.10
CA ALA A 192 22.94 -11.37 -6.32
C ALA A 192 22.44 -9.92 -6.33
N LEU A 193 21.98 -9.39 -5.19
CA LEU A 193 21.53 -8.00 -5.09
C LEU A 193 22.67 -7.00 -5.39
N VAL A 194 23.88 -7.28 -4.91
CA VAL A 194 25.07 -6.49 -5.23
C VAL A 194 25.42 -6.58 -6.72
N ALA A 195 25.33 -7.78 -7.30
CA ALA A 195 25.55 -7.97 -8.75
C ALA A 195 24.55 -7.20 -9.60
N TYR A 196 23.26 -7.20 -9.21
CA TYR A 196 22.22 -6.41 -9.90
C TYR A 196 22.49 -4.92 -9.83
N ALA A 197 22.85 -4.37 -8.66
CA ALA A 197 23.18 -2.95 -8.51
C ALA A 197 24.31 -2.55 -9.44
N ARG A 198 25.38 -3.35 -9.50
CA ARG A 198 26.54 -3.10 -10.33
C ARG A 198 26.22 -3.18 -11.84
N HIS A 199 25.53 -4.23 -12.25
CA HIS A 199 25.31 -4.51 -13.68
C HIS A 199 24.21 -3.64 -14.29
N PHE A 200 23.04 -3.54 -13.63
CA PHE A 200 21.86 -2.86 -14.20
C PHE A 200 21.74 -1.39 -13.82
N ALA A 201 22.37 -0.97 -12.72
CA ALA A 201 22.33 0.42 -12.27
C ALA A 201 23.67 1.15 -12.33
N GLY A 202 24.77 0.43 -12.60
CA GLY A 202 26.12 1.03 -12.60
C GLY A 202 26.59 1.47 -11.21
N GLU A 203 25.93 1.02 -10.14
CA GLU A 203 26.22 1.43 -8.77
C GLU A 203 27.07 0.38 -8.05
N ALA A 204 28.24 0.82 -7.55
CA ALA A 204 29.07 -0.03 -6.69
C ALA A 204 28.51 -0.02 -5.27
N ALA A 205 28.44 -1.20 -4.65
CA ALA A 205 27.97 -1.35 -3.28
C ALA A 205 28.74 -2.46 -2.56
N ASP A 206 29.00 -2.28 -1.27
CA ASP A 206 29.53 -3.32 -0.39
C ASP A 206 28.41 -4.26 0.06
N GLU A 207 27.20 -3.70 0.23
CA GLU A 207 25.98 -4.42 0.57
C GLU A 207 24.78 -3.84 -0.18
N ALA A 208 23.87 -4.72 -0.55
CA ALA A 208 22.59 -4.37 -1.14
C ALA A 208 21.45 -5.12 -0.43
N THR A 209 20.36 -4.42 -0.17
CA THR A 209 19.15 -5.00 0.44
C THR A 209 17.95 -4.66 -0.43
N MET A 210 17.17 -5.67 -0.82
CA MET A 210 15.92 -5.44 -1.52
C MET A 210 14.91 -4.84 -0.53
N VAL A 211 14.28 -3.72 -0.93
CA VAL A 211 13.31 -2.99 -0.09
C VAL A 211 11.89 -3.25 -0.53
N THR A 212 11.65 -3.26 -1.84
CA THR A 212 10.34 -3.54 -2.45
C THR A 212 10.52 -4.27 -3.76
N VAL A 213 9.51 -5.02 -4.14
CA VAL A 213 9.33 -5.61 -5.47
C VAL A 213 7.90 -5.38 -5.92
N ASP A 214 7.72 -5.12 -7.20
CA ASP A 214 6.43 -4.98 -7.88
C ASP A 214 6.52 -5.60 -9.29
N ARG A 215 5.43 -5.61 -10.04
CA ARG A 215 5.37 -6.22 -11.38
C ARG A 215 6.40 -5.67 -12.39
N LEU A 216 6.87 -4.43 -12.17
CA LEU A 216 7.77 -3.72 -13.09
C LEU A 216 9.25 -3.80 -12.69
N GLY A 217 9.56 -4.24 -11.46
CA GLY A 217 10.92 -4.28 -10.97
C GLY A 217 11.03 -4.27 -9.45
N PHE A 218 12.21 -3.88 -8.97
CA PHE A 218 12.49 -3.87 -7.53
C PHE A 218 13.39 -2.70 -7.14
N LYS A 219 13.31 -2.31 -5.87
CA LYS A 219 14.13 -1.25 -5.28
C LYS A 219 15.16 -1.85 -4.34
N LEU A 220 16.41 -1.43 -4.49
CA LEU A 220 17.50 -1.78 -3.60
C LEU A 220 17.90 -0.56 -2.75
N ARG A 221 18.24 -0.82 -1.50
CA ARG A 221 19.04 0.04 -0.65
C ARG A 221 20.47 -0.44 -0.75
N LEU A 222 21.40 0.48 -1.01
CA LEU A 222 22.81 0.20 -1.19
C LEU A 222 23.61 0.84 -0.08
N ARG A 223 24.65 0.14 0.39
CA ARG A 223 25.67 0.68 1.29
C ARG A 223 27.03 0.57 0.63
N GLN A 224 27.76 1.68 0.60
CA GLN A 224 29.16 1.75 0.18
C GLN A 224 29.94 2.56 1.22
N GLY A 225 30.72 1.90 2.06
CA GLY A 225 31.34 2.53 3.23
C GLY A 225 30.26 3.12 4.16
N GLN A 226 30.31 4.43 4.34
CA GLN A 226 29.33 5.20 5.12
C GLN A 226 28.19 5.80 4.26
N ARG A 227 28.27 5.66 2.95
CA ARG A 227 27.24 6.20 2.04
C ARG A 227 26.09 5.22 1.93
N LEU A 228 24.86 5.74 2.12
CA LEU A 228 23.62 5.04 1.83
C LEU A 228 22.97 5.67 0.59
N SER A 229 22.54 4.84 -0.33
CA SER A 229 21.78 5.24 -1.52
C SER A 229 20.66 4.25 -1.79
N SER A 230 19.81 4.55 -2.75
CA SER A 230 18.79 3.63 -3.22
C SER A 230 18.69 3.69 -4.73
N VAL A 231 18.46 2.55 -5.35
CA VAL A 231 18.29 2.43 -6.79
C VAL A 231 17.10 1.56 -7.11
N ARG A 232 16.39 1.90 -8.20
CA ARG A 232 15.36 1.04 -8.77
C ARG A 232 15.92 0.33 -10.01
N ILE A 233 15.62 -0.95 -10.14
CA ILE A 233 15.99 -1.78 -11.27
C ILE A 233 14.71 -2.33 -11.88
N ALA A 234 14.52 -2.10 -13.19
CA ALA A 234 13.38 -2.62 -13.93
C ALA A 234 13.56 -4.11 -14.22
N PHE A 235 12.46 -4.85 -14.22
CA PHE A 235 12.41 -6.13 -14.90
C PHE A 235 12.42 -5.93 -16.43
N PRO A 236 12.97 -6.87 -17.20
CA PRO A 236 12.97 -6.79 -18.66
C PRO A 236 11.56 -6.94 -19.28
N ARG A 237 10.60 -7.43 -18.52
CA ARG A 237 9.18 -7.53 -18.82
C ARG A 237 8.35 -7.50 -17.56
N GLU A 238 7.08 -7.18 -17.66
CA GLU A 238 6.15 -7.31 -16.51
C GLU A 238 6.07 -8.76 -16.02
N VAL A 239 5.93 -8.92 -14.70
CA VAL A 239 5.73 -10.20 -14.03
C VAL A 239 4.47 -10.14 -13.18
N THR A 240 3.69 -11.21 -13.18
CA THR A 240 2.39 -11.25 -12.49
C THR A 240 2.31 -12.31 -11.40
N THR A 241 3.33 -13.15 -11.29
CA THR A 241 3.38 -14.24 -10.31
C THR A 241 4.76 -14.34 -9.65
N ALA A 242 4.82 -14.95 -8.47
CA ALA A 242 6.08 -15.25 -7.81
C ALA A 242 7.00 -16.15 -8.66
N ALA A 243 6.44 -17.10 -9.42
CA ALA A 243 7.20 -17.99 -10.30
C ALA A 243 7.85 -17.22 -11.46
N GLU A 244 7.12 -16.29 -12.08
CA GLU A 244 7.67 -15.42 -13.13
C GLU A 244 8.76 -14.49 -12.58
N SER A 245 8.52 -13.88 -11.42
CA SER A 245 9.51 -13.04 -10.73
C SER A 245 10.81 -13.82 -10.47
N ARG A 246 10.70 -15.06 -9.94
CA ARG A 246 11.86 -15.95 -9.74
C ARG A 246 12.62 -16.22 -11.05
N THR A 247 11.90 -16.55 -12.12
CA THR A 247 12.52 -16.83 -13.43
C THR A 247 13.28 -15.62 -13.95
N VAL A 248 12.65 -14.45 -13.90
CA VAL A 248 13.26 -13.19 -14.36
C VAL A 248 14.50 -12.84 -13.51
N LEU A 249 14.43 -12.96 -12.20
CA LEU A 249 15.58 -12.71 -11.33
C LEU A 249 16.75 -13.66 -11.62
N ILE A 250 16.50 -14.95 -11.89
CA ILE A 250 17.55 -15.89 -12.27
C ILE A 250 18.21 -15.49 -13.59
N ASP A 251 17.42 -15.12 -14.59
CA ASP A 251 17.93 -14.71 -15.89
C ASP A 251 18.74 -13.41 -15.81
N MET A 252 18.27 -12.45 -15.02
CA MET A 252 19.02 -11.22 -14.73
C MET A 252 20.35 -11.52 -14.00
N LEU A 253 20.36 -12.50 -13.08
CA LEU A 253 21.62 -12.87 -12.39
C LEU A 253 22.62 -13.49 -13.36
N ARG A 254 22.19 -14.33 -14.29
CA ARG A 254 23.06 -14.87 -15.36
C ARG A 254 23.67 -13.76 -16.19
N GLN A 255 22.86 -12.79 -16.61
CA GLN A 255 23.36 -11.61 -17.35
C GLN A 255 24.37 -10.81 -16.53
N ALA A 256 24.07 -10.55 -15.24
CA ALA A 256 24.95 -9.79 -14.37
C ALA A 256 26.31 -10.47 -14.10
N ARG A 257 26.37 -11.80 -14.18
CA ARG A 257 27.60 -12.60 -14.02
C ARG A 257 28.32 -12.89 -15.31
N GLY A 258 27.79 -12.47 -16.45
CA GLY A 258 28.42 -12.70 -17.77
C GLY A 258 28.34 -14.16 -18.24
N ALA A 259 27.35 -14.90 -17.76
CA ALA A 259 27.16 -16.33 -18.10
C ALA A 259 26.02 -16.50 -19.12
#